data_076733d96a06de621fd5afbc9645b3c1
#
_entry.id   076733d96a06de621fd5afbc9645b3c1
#
_cell.length_a   1.000
_cell.length_b   1.000
_cell.length_c   1.000
_cell.angle_alpha   90.00
_cell.angle_beta   90.00
_cell.angle_gamma   90.00
#
_symmetry.space_group_name_H-M   'P 1'
#
loop_
_entity.id
_entity.type
_entity.pdbx_description
1 polymer ?
#
loop_
_entity_poly.entity_id
_entity_poly.type
_entity_poly.pdbx_seq_one_letter_code
_entity_poly.pdbx_strand_id
1 'polypeptide(L)'
;MLMRGRARTILLIIILMSCVLYILISASTLFSAFEVFRNNIVILPGRKLGNLSKYSPLIFIGGVPRSGTTLIRAMLDAHPSVRCGEETRVIPRILGLRSQWKKSQKEWNRLKEAGVTDQVINDAISSFILQVIAGHGEPAERLCNKDPFTMKSAEYLAHLFPNSKFLLMIRDGRATVHSIISRQVTITGFDLNDPRQCLDKWNSAIKIMYEQCKAVGQRRCLTVYYEQLVLHPEQQLRHILEFLDISWNDLVLHHDKLIGKDISLSKVERSTDQVIKPVNLDALTKWVGTFSEDIVQEMASIAPMLVVLGYDPNANPPKYGEPDPIVLKNTDELRMNKGEWERRAKEVVDLAVGAAPRPPLAG
;
A
#
# COMPACT_ATOMS: atom_id res chain seq x y z
N MET A 1 -22.55 -60.30 -45.62
CA MET A 1 -21.28 -60.25 -44.87
C MET A 1 -20.60 -58.87 -44.88
N LEU A 2 -20.77 -58.05 -45.90
CA LEU A 2 -20.19 -56.71 -46.04
C LEU A 2 -20.74 -55.63 -45.07
N MET A 3 -22.00 -55.71 -44.62
CA MET A 3 -22.59 -54.72 -43.68
C MET A 3 -22.04 -54.82 -42.24
N ARG A 4 -21.65 -56.04 -41.77
CA ARG A 4 -21.05 -56.20 -40.42
C ARG A 4 -19.63 -55.64 -40.30
N GLY A 5 -18.86 -55.57 -41.40
CA GLY A 5 -17.54 -54.99 -41.43
C GLY A 5 -17.58 -53.44 -41.25
N ARG A 6 -18.47 -52.76 -42.00
CA ARG A 6 -18.63 -51.30 -41.93
C ARG A 6 -19.05 -50.81 -40.54
N ALA A 7 -19.97 -51.52 -39.88
CA ALA A 7 -20.41 -51.18 -38.51
C ALA A 7 -19.27 -51.33 -37.49
N ARG A 8 -18.41 -52.34 -37.61
CA ARG A 8 -17.23 -52.49 -36.75
C ARG A 8 -16.18 -51.39 -36.98
N THR A 9 -15.97 -50.97 -38.21
CA THR A 9 -15.03 -49.90 -38.56
C THR A 9 -15.52 -48.54 -38.00
N ILE A 10 -16.83 -48.24 -38.11
CA ILE A 10 -17.44 -47.03 -37.55
C ILE A 10 -17.35 -47.02 -36.01
N LEU A 11 -17.61 -48.14 -35.34
CA LEU A 11 -17.49 -48.27 -33.89
C LEU A 11 -16.02 -48.04 -33.42
N LEU A 12 -15.04 -48.58 -34.13
CA LEU A 12 -13.62 -48.38 -33.83
C LEU A 12 -13.23 -46.90 -33.98
N ILE A 13 -13.70 -46.21 -35.01
CA ILE A 13 -13.44 -44.78 -35.23
C ILE A 13 -14.06 -43.94 -34.09
N ILE A 14 -15.30 -44.25 -33.66
CA ILE A 14 -15.93 -43.57 -32.56
C ILE A 14 -15.17 -43.77 -31.25
N ILE A 15 -14.71 -45.00 -30.96
CA ILE A 15 -13.91 -45.30 -29.78
C ILE A 15 -12.57 -44.50 -29.83
N LEU A 16 -11.89 -44.51 -30.99
CA LEU A 16 -10.63 -43.79 -31.15
C LEU A 16 -10.81 -42.26 -30.95
N MET A 17 -11.86 -41.67 -31.54
CA MET A 17 -12.19 -40.26 -31.36
C MET A 17 -12.53 -39.94 -29.91
N SER A 18 -13.27 -40.79 -29.20
CA SER A 18 -13.57 -40.62 -27.78
C SER A 18 -12.32 -40.71 -26.92
N CYS A 19 -11.40 -41.60 -27.19
CA CYS A 19 -10.09 -41.70 -26.53
C CYS A 19 -9.23 -40.45 -26.77
N VAL A 20 -9.17 -39.97 -28.03
CA VAL A 20 -8.42 -38.74 -28.37
C VAL A 20 -9.03 -37.53 -27.66
N LEU A 21 -10.37 -37.40 -27.63
CA LEU A 21 -11.07 -36.31 -26.94
C LEU A 21 -10.81 -36.37 -25.43
N TYR A 22 -10.84 -37.55 -24.83
CA TYR A 22 -10.52 -37.76 -23.43
C TYR A 22 -9.06 -37.35 -23.09
N ILE A 23 -8.10 -37.73 -23.94
CA ILE A 23 -6.67 -37.35 -23.79
C ILE A 23 -6.52 -35.82 -23.90
N LEU A 24 -7.20 -35.17 -24.85
CA LEU A 24 -7.15 -33.72 -25.03
C LEU A 24 -7.77 -32.97 -23.82
N ILE A 25 -8.90 -33.46 -23.28
CA ILE A 25 -9.51 -32.89 -22.08
C ILE A 25 -8.61 -33.10 -20.86
N SER A 26 -8.04 -34.30 -20.69
CA SER A 26 -7.10 -34.58 -19.60
C SER A 26 -5.81 -33.77 -19.70
N ALA A 27 -5.29 -33.56 -20.91
CA ALA A 27 -4.12 -32.70 -21.15
C ALA A 27 -4.43 -31.23 -20.85
N SER A 28 -5.62 -30.74 -21.22
CA SER A 28 -6.04 -29.37 -20.92
C SER A 28 -6.25 -29.12 -19.42
N THR A 29 -6.79 -30.11 -18.69
CA THR A 29 -6.92 -30.03 -17.22
C THR A 29 -5.57 -30.13 -16.50
N LEU A 30 -4.65 -30.96 -16.98
CA LEU A 30 -3.26 -31.03 -16.49
C LEU A 30 -2.50 -29.75 -16.80
N PHE A 31 -2.66 -29.17 -17.97
CA PHE A 31 -2.06 -27.90 -18.36
C PHE A 31 -2.60 -26.74 -17.52
N SER A 32 -3.91 -26.69 -17.29
CA SER A 32 -4.56 -25.72 -16.38
C SER A 32 -4.08 -25.90 -14.93
N ALA A 33 -3.96 -27.12 -14.43
CA ALA A 33 -3.39 -27.41 -13.11
C ALA A 33 -1.89 -27.01 -13.02
N PHE A 34 -1.13 -27.21 -14.09
CA PHE A 34 0.29 -26.80 -14.17
C PHE A 34 0.43 -25.27 -14.25
N GLU A 35 -0.44 -24.56 -14.98
CA GLU A 35 -0.48 -23.09 -14.96
C GLU A 35 -0.86 -22.54 -13.60
N VAL A 36 -1.78 -23.18 -12.89
CA VAL A 36 -2.15 -22.84 -11.51
C VAL A 36 -0.93 -22.97 -10.59
N PHE A 37 -0.15 -24.05 -10.72
CA PHE A 37 1.09 -24.25 -9.96
C PHE A 37 2.20 -23.25 -10.37
N ARG A 38 2.29 -22.91 -11.63
CA ARG A 38 3.26 -21.94 -12.17
C ARG A 38 2.96 -20.50 -11.79
N ASN A 39 1.71 -20.17 -11.45
CA ASN A 39 1.26 -18.82 -11.14
C ASN A 39 1.41 -18.42 -9.66
N ASN A 40 2.25 -19.12 -8.87
CA ASN A 40 2.50 -18.82 -7.46
C ASN A 40 1.19 -18.66 -6.66
N ILE A 41 0.29 -19.65 -6.75
CA ILE A 41 -0.91 -19.65 -5.93
C ILE A 41 -0.53 -19.90 -4.48
N VAL A 42 -0.87 -18.94 -3.64
CA VAL A 42 -0.70 -19.06 -2.19
C VAL A 42 -1.89 -19.84 -1.63
N ILE A 43 -1.66 -21.10 -1.28
CA ILE A 43 -2.64 -21.90 -0.53
C ILE A 43 -2.35 -21.69 0.96
N LEU A 44 -3.22 -20.96 1.63
CA LEU A 44 -3.16 -20.82 3.09
C LEU A 44 -4.00 -21.93 3.73
N PRO A 45 -3.39 -22.87 4.49
CA PRO A 45 -4.14 -23.92 5.18
C PRO A 45 -5.21 -23.31 6.10
N GLY A 46 -6.45 -23.79 5.99
CA GLY A 46 -7.56 -23.38 6.85
C GLY A 46 -8.23 -22.03 6.53
N ARG A 47 -7.80 -21.29 5.51
CA ARG A 47 -8.45 -20.06 5.08
C ARG A 47 -9.11 -20.20 3.71
N LYS A 48 -10.39 -19.82 3.62
CA LYS A 48 -11.12 -19.64 2.34
C LYS A 48 -10.69 -18.30 1.69
N LEU A 49 -9.39 -18.08 1.49
CA LEU A 49 -8.97 -17.11 0.50
C LEU A 49 -9.10 -17.83 -0.84
N GLY A 50 -9.90 -17.29 -1.76
CA GLY A 50 -9.90 -17.75 -3.14
C GLY A 50 -8.47 -17.80 -3.70
N ASN A 51 -8.27 -18.33 -4.87
CA ASN A 51 -6.96 -18.51 -5.52
C ASN A 51 -6.19 -17.18 -5.63
N LEU A 52 -5.53 -16.75 -4.53
CA LEU A 52 -4.68 -15.56 -4.53
C LEU A 52 -3.42 -15.87 -5.34
N SER A 53 -3.15 -15.03 -6.32
CA SER A 53 -1.99 -15.19 -7.21
C SER A 53 -1.33 -13.83 -7.49
N LYS A 54 -0.21 -13.83 -8.19
CA LYS A 54 0.43 -12.60 -8.67
C LYS A 54 -0.46 -11.76 -9.59
N TYR A 55 -1.55 -12.32 -10.11
CA TYR A 55 -2.55 -11.62 -10.93
C TYR A 55 -3.73 -11.08 -10.11
N SER A 56 -3.75 -11.31 -8.82
CA SER A 56 -4.78 -10.73 -7.94
C SER A 56 -4.66 -9.20 -7.90
N PRO A 57 -5.79 -8.47 -7.83
CA PRO A 57 -5.79 -7.01 -7.86
C PRO A 57 -5.38 -6.44 -6.49
N LEU A 58 -4.08 -6.51 -6.19
CA LEU A 58 -3.50 -5.98 -4.95
C LEU A 58 -3.46 -4.45 -4.97
N ILE A 59 -3.52 -3.84 -3.79
CA ILE A 59 -3.36 -2.41 -3.58
C ILE A 59 -2.06 -2.17 -2.81
N PHE A 60 -1.21 -1.28 -3.31
CA PHE A 60 0.00 -0.83 -2.62
C PHE A 60 -0.11 0.64 -2.27
N ILE A 61 0.00 0.95 -0.98
CA ILE A 61 -0.04 2.33 -0.46
C ILE A 61 1.33 2.69 0.08
N GLY A 62 1.87 3.80 -0.36
CA GLY A 62 3.12 4.33 0.19
C GLY A 62 3.29 5.82 -0.02
N GLY A 63 4.43 6.33 0.39
CA GLY A 63 4.80 7.74 0.41
C GLY A 63 5.91 7.96 1.41
N VAL A 64 6.36 9.17 1.60
CA VAL A 64 7.29 9.44 2.70
C VAL A 64 6.55 9.24 4.03
N PRO A 65 7.13 8.59 5.06
CA PRO A 65 6.48 8.47 6.37
C PRO A 65 5.94 9.83 6.83
N ARG A 66 4.75 9.84 7.43
CA ARG A 66 4.00 11.05 7.85
C ARG A 66 3.29 11.82 6.73
N SER A 67 3.22 11.28 5.51
CA SER A 67 2.42 11.85 4.41
C SER A 67 0.94 11.47 4.41
N GLY A 68 0.43 10.81 5.47
CA GLY A 68 -0.99 10.41 5.56
C GLY A 68 -1.26 8.96 5.13
N THR A 69 -0.23 8.14 4.91
CA THR A 69 -0.38 6.72 4.53
C THR A 69 -1.21 5.90 5.52
N THR A 70 -1.13 6.21 6.82
CA THR A 70 -1.96 5.54 7.84
C THR A 70 -3.41 6.00 7.80
N LEU A 71 -3.68 7.26 7.45
CA LEU A 71 -5.05 7.78 7.31
C LEU A 71 -5.78 7.10 6.15
N ILE A 72 -5.21 7.16 4.94
CA ILE A 72 -5.84 6.53 3.76
C ILE A 72 -5.98 5.01 3.96
N ARG A 73 -5.01 4.36 4.60
CA ARG A 73 -5.10 2.95 4.95
C ARG A 73 -6.31 2.68 5.86
N ALA A 74 -6.51 3.45 6.92
CA ALA A 74 -7.65 3.27 7.82
C ALA A 74 -8.99 3.54 7.15
N MET A 75 -9.05 4.55 6.25
CA MET A 75 -10.24 4.83 5.44
C MET A 75 -10.57 3.66 4.51
N LEU A 76 -9.57 3.06 3.86
CA LEU A 76 -9.77 1.89 2.99
C LEU A 76 -10.10 0.63 3.80
N ASP A 77 -9.50 0.43 4.97
CA ASP A 77 -9.85 -0.69 5.86
C ASP A 77 -11.28 -0.60 6.43
N ALA A 78 -11.88 0.59 6.43
CA ALA A 78 -13.29 0.77 6.77
C ALA A 78 -14.23 0.22 5.67
N HIS A 79 -13.74 -0.02 4.45
CA HIS A 79 -14.52 -0.61 3.38
C HIS A 79 -14.65 -2.14 3.58
N PRO A 80 -15.87 -2.71 3.53
CA PRO A 80 -16.08 -4.14 3.84
C PRO A 80 -15.34 -5.10 2.90
N SER A 81 -15.05 -4.68 1.66
CA SER A 81 -14.31 -5.51 0.69
C SER A 81 -12.80 -5.32 0.74
N VAL A 82 -12.25 -4.42 1.55
CA VAL A 82 -10.83 -4.09 1.56
C VAL A 82 -10.21 -4.45 2.90
N ARG A 83 -8.99 -4.99 2.87
CA ARG A 83 -8.16 -5.14 4.05
C ARG A 83 -6.71 -4.81 3.75
N CYS A 84 -6.19 -3.81 4.47
CA CYS A 84 -4.80 -3.38 4.40
C CYS A 84 -3.95 -3.88 5.57
N GLY A 85 -4.46 -3.84 6.79
CA GLY A 85 -3.68 -4.17 7.99
C GLY A 85 -2.56 -3.16 8.30
N GLU A 86 -1.73 -3.45 9.30
CA GLU A 86 -0.62 -2.62 9.77
C GLU A 86 0.61 -2.70 8.84
N GLU A 87 1.60 -1.83 9.07
CA GLU A 87 2.88 -1.89 8.36
C GLU A 87 3.62 -3.19 8.62
N THR A 88 3.98 -3.89 7.56
CA THR A 88 4.75 -5.14 7.66
C THR A 88 6.24 -4.87 7.86
N ARG A 89 6.76 -3.79 7.30
CA ARG A 89 8.16 -3.38 7.25
C ARG A 89 9.12 -4.40 6.59
N VAL A 90 8.67 -5.62 6.33
CA VAL A 90 9.50 -6.66 5.70
C VAL A 90 9.48 -6.53 4.17
N ILE A 91 8.35 -6.09 3.58
CA ILE A 91 8.25 -5.91 2.13
C ILE A 91 9.25 -4.86 1.62
N PRO A 92 9.34 -3.63 2.15
CA PRO A 92 10.34 -2.68 1.68
C PRO A 92 11.79 -3.15 1.93
N ARG A 93 12.02 -4.01 2.93
CA ARG A 93 13.36 -4.57 3.20
C ARG A 93 13.79 -5.59 2.15
N ILE A 94 12.93 -6.55 1.77
CA ILE A 94 13.25 -7.50 0.71
C ILE A 94 13.45 -6.81 -0.65
N LEU A 95 12.64 -5.79 -0.94
CA LEU A 95 12.79 -4.97 -2.14
C LEU A 95 14.13 -4.20 -2.15
N GLY A 96 14.52 -3.65 -0.99
CA GLY A 96 15.81 -2.98 -0.79
C GLY A 96 16.98 -3.95 -0.98
N LEU A 97 16.91 -5.15 -0.42
CA LEU A 97 17.93 -6.19 -0.55
C LEU A 97 18.13 -6.59 -2.02
N ARG A 98 17.04 -6.83 -2.76
CA ARG A 98 17.10 -7.08 -4.21
C ARG A 98 17.77 -5.92 -4.96
N SER A 99 17.42 -4.69 -4.60
CA SER A 99 18.02 -3.51 -5.23
C SER A 99 19.53 -3.43 -4.99
N GLN A 100 20.01 -3.84 -3.81
CA GLN A 100 21.46 -3.90 -3.50
C GLN A 100 22.14 -4.98 -4.36
N TRP A 101 21.58 -6.18 -4.48
CA TRP A 101 22.13 -7.23 -5.35
C TRP A 101 22.26 -6.75 -6.79
N LYS A 102 21.22 -6.10 -7.33
CA LYS A 102 21.21 -5.62 -8.71
C LYS A 102 22.19 -4.47 -8.97
N LYS A 103 22.49 -3.66 -7.98
CA LYS A 103 23.49 -2.59 -8.09
C LYS A 103 24.94 -3.11 -8.10
N SER A 104 25.20 -4.26 -7.50
CA SER A 104 26.49 -4.89 -7.48
C SER A 104 26.64 -5.86 -8.65
N GLN A 105 27.34 -5.44 -9.71
CA GLN A 105 27.59 -6.31 -10.87
C GLN A 105 28.24 -7.65 -10.47
N LYS A 106 29.13 -7.63 -9.48
CA LYS A 106 29.81 -8.83 -8.96
C LYS A 106 28.80 -9.80 -8.32
N GLU A 107 27.95 -9.30 -7.45
CA GLU A 107 26.92 -10.14 -6.79
C GLU A 107 25.89 -10.65 -7.80
N TRP A 108 25.47 -9.81 -8.73
CA TRP A 108 24.52 -10.18 -9.78
C TRP A 108 25.05 -11.29 -10.69
N ASN A 109 26.34 -11.23 -11.05
CA ASN A 109 26.99 -12.28 -11.84
C ASN A 109 27.09 -13.59 -11.04
N ARG A 110 27.45 -13.54 -9.76
CA ARG A 110 27.48 -14.74 -8.88
C ARG A 110 26.13 -15.44 -8.79
N LEU A 111 25.04 -14.67 -8.62
CA LEU A 111 23.69 -15.23 -8.61
C LEU A 111 23.40 -15.97 -9.92
N LYS A 112 23.72 -15.36 -11.07
CA LYS A 112 23.52 -15.97 -12.38
C LYS A 112 24.35 -17.25 -12.58
N GLU A 113 25.61 -17.23 -12.17
CA GLU A 113 26.50 -18.41 -12.22
C GLU A 113 25.96 -19.57 -11.37
N ALA A 114 25.33 -19.24 -10.23
CA ALA A 114 24.67 -20.21 -9.37
C ALA A 114 23.28 -20.67 -9.89
N GLY A 115 22.85 -20.24 -11.10
CA GLY A 115 21.53 -20.56 -11.65
C GLY A 115 20.38 -19.72 -11.08
N VAL A 116 20.67 -18.74 -10.20
CA VAL A 116 19.66 -17.82 -9.62
C VAL A 116 19.42 -16.68 -10.60
N THR A 117 18.56 -16.95 -11.58
CA THR A 117 18.20 -15.99 -12.64
C THR A 117 17.27 -14.88 -12.12
N ASP A 118 17.07 -13.83 -12.96
CA ASP A 118 16.06 -12.79 -12.69
C ASP A 118 14.67 -13.41 -12.45
N GLN A 119 14.31 -14.45 -13.19
CA GLN A 119 13.02 -15.14 -13.04
C GLN A 119 12.90 -15.82 -11.66
N VAL A 120 13.94 -16.56 -11.25
CA VAL A 120 13.97 -17.23 -9.93
C VAL A 120 13.81 -16.22 -8.79
N ILE A 121 14.51 -15.08 -8.87
CA ILE A 121 14.40 -14.01 -7.87
C ILE A 121 13.00 -13.39 -7.88
N ASN A 122 12.45 -13.13 -9.07
CA ASN A 122 11.11 -12.53 -9.20
C ASN A 122 10.03 -13.46 -8.64
N ASP A 123 10.09 -14.75 -8.91
CA ASP A 123 9.14 -15.73 -8.39
C ASP A 123 9.26 -15.88 -6.87
N ALA A 124 10.48 -15.92 -6.34
CA ALA A 124 10.71 -15.98 -4.89
C ALA A 124 10.19 -14.73 -4.16
N ILE A 125 10.50 -13.53 -4.68
CA ILE A 125 10.05 -12.26 -4.07
C ILE A 125 8.53 -12.10 -4.19
N SER A 126 7.94 -12.44 -5.34
CA SER A 126 6.48 -12.37 -5.49
C SER A 126 5.76 -13.33 -4.54
N SER A 127 6.26 -14.56 -4.39
CA SER A 127 5.73 -15.53 -3.42
C SER A 127 5.85 -15.03 -1.98
N PHE A 128 7.01 -14.48 -1.60
CA PHE A 128 7.22 -13.87 -0.29
C PHE A 128 6.21 -12.74 0.00
N ILE A 129 6.07 -11.81 -0.94
CA ILE A 129 5.16 -10.65 -0.78
C ILE A 129 3.70 -11.13 -0.68
N LEU A 130 3.28 -12.07 -1.54
CA LEU A 130 1.93 -12.64 -1.48
C LEU A 130 1.66 -13.31 -0.13
N GLN A 131 2.59 -14.12 0.38
CA GLN A 131 2.46 -14.78 1.67
C GLN A 131 2.33 -13.77 2.82
N VAL A 132 3.15 -12.72 2.81
CA VAL A 132 3.08 -11.66 3.83
C VAL A 132 1.72 -10.96 3.77
N ILE A 133 1.27 -10.53 2.58
CA ILE A 133 -0.01 -9.81 2.42
C ILE A 133 -1.19 -10.72 2.78
N ALA A 134 -1.19 -11.98 2.34
CA ALA A 134 -2.27 -12.92 2.59
C ALA A 134 -2.33 -13.38 4.04
N GLY A 135 -1.17 -13.62 4.66
CA GLY A 135 -1.05 -14.07 6.05
C GLY A 135 -1.26 -12.96 7.10
N HIS A 136 -1.18 -11.71 6.67
CA HIS A 136 -1.29 -10.54 7.54
C HIS A 136 -2.75 -10.08 7.69
N GLY A 137 -3.43 -10.56 8.73
CA GLY A 137 -4.81 -10.17 9.08
C GLY A 137 -5.90 -11.04 8.44
N GLU A 138 -7.16 -10.55 8.44
CA GLU A 138 -8.31 -11.29 7.99
C GLU A 138 -8.44 -11.33 6.45
N PRO A 139 -9.10 -12.34 5.87
CA PRO A 139 -9.40 -12.38 4.46
C PRO A 139 -10.29 -11.23 3.99
N ALA A 140 -10.05 -10.72 2.77
CA ALA A 140 -10.91 -9.77 2.10
C ALA A 140 -10.83 -9.96 0.58
N GLU A 141 -11.79 -9.41 -0.14
CA GLU A 141 -11.84 -9.45 -1.60
C GLU A 141 -10.65 -8.68 -2.21
N ARG A 142 -10.28 -7.56 -1.61
CA ARG A 142 -9.17 -6.68 -2.00
C ARG A 142 -8.15 -6.63 -0.89
N LEU A 143 -6.97 -7.17 -1.15
CA LEU A 143 -5.85 -7.12 -0.22
C LEU A 143 -4.94 -5.94 -0.55
N CYS A 144 -4.44 -5.31 0.49
CA CYS A 144 -3.62 -4.13 0.39
C CYS A 144 -2.37 -4.26 1.27
N ASN A 145 -1.29 -3.66 0.85
CA ASN A 145 -0.10 -3.43 1.66
C ASN A 145 0.12 -1.93 1.85
N LYS A 146 0.27 -1.50 3.10
CA LYS A 146 0.67 -0.14 3.43
C LYS A 146 2.02 -0.17 4.13
N ASP A 147 3.07 -0.02 3.36
CA ASP A 147 4.43 0.22 3.83
C ASP A 147 4.98 1.45 3.10
N PRO A 148 5.24 2.58 3.78
CA PRO A 148 5.58 3.85 3.14
C PRO A 148 6.63 3.76 2.04
N PHE A 149 7.77 3.11 2.31
CA PHE A 149 8.89 3.01 1.38
C PHE A 149 8.74 1.97 0.26
N THR A 150 7.68 1.18 0.25
CA THR A 150 7.38 0.24 -0.83
C THR A 150 7.28 0.94 -2.19
N MET A 151 6.79 2.19 -2.20
CA MET A 151 6.69 3.01 -3.42
C MET A 151 8.03 3.35 -4.08
N LYS A 152 9.17 3.19 -3.41
CA LYS A 152 10.50 3.31 -4.06
C LYS A 152 10.78 2.19 -5.07
N SER A 153 9.96 1.15 -5.10
CA SER A 153 10.06 -0.01 -6.00
C SER A 153 8.74 -0.26 -6.74
N ALA A 154 7.92 0.76 -6.96
CA ALA A 154 6.59 0.60 -7.53
C ALA A 154 6.62 0.00 -8.94
N GLU A 155 7.55 0.39 -9.80
CA GLU A 155 7.73 -0.18 -11.13
C GLU A 155 8.06 -1.68 -11.09
N TYR A 156 8.95 -2.09 -10.17
CA TYR A 156 9.26 -3.50 -9.98
C TYR A 156 8.07 -4.29 -9.43
N LEU A 157 7.34 -3.75 -8.49
CA LEU A 157 6.11 -4.36 -7.99
C LEU A 157 5.04 -4.46 -9.08
N ALA A 158 4.93 -3.46 -9.93
CA ALA A 158 4.02 -3.47 -11.07
C ALA A 158 4.39 -4.54 -12.11
N HIS A 159 5.67 -4.88 -12.22
CA HIS A 159 6.13 -6.02 -13.02
C HIS A 159 5.79 -7.36 -12.35
N LEU A 160 5.99 -7.50 -11.03
CA LEU A 160 5.66 -8.73 -10.30
C LEU A 160 4.16 -8.98 -10.22
N PHE A 161 3.35 -7.93 -10.07
CA PHE A 161 1.90 -7.97 -9.86
C PHE A 161 1.18 -7.15 -10.94
N PRO A 162 0.92 -7.72 -12.12
CA PRO A 162 0.43 -6.98 -13.28
C PRO A 162 -0.91 -6.26 -13.06
N ASN A 163 -1.79 -6.80 -12.21
CA ASN A 163 -3.11 -6.26 -11.93
C ASN A 163 -3.17 -5.38 -10.67
N SER A 164 -2.01 -5.11 -10.04
CA SER A 164 -1.96 -4.25 -8.85
C SER A 164 -2.13 -2.77 -9.20
N LYS A 165 -2.69 -2.02 -8.24
CA LYS A 165 -2.81 -0.57 -8.25
C LYS A 165 -2.05 0.05 -7.10
N PHE A 166 -1.54 1.27 -7.31
CA PHE A 166 -0.64 1.97 -6.41
C PHE A 166 -1.23 3.33 -6.02
N LEU A 167 -1.20 3.65 -4.73
CA LEU A 167 -1.54 4.96 -4.19
C LEU A 167 -0.28 5.61 -3.63
N LEU A 168 0.21 6.65 -4.28
CA LEU A 168 1.31 7.47 -3.80
C LEU A 168 0.75 8.64 -3.00
N MET A 169 0.92 8.58 -1.67
CA MET A 169 0.55 9.67 -0.78
C MET A 169 1.58 10.79 -0.86
N ILE A 170 1.12 11.96 -1.26
CA ILE A 170 1.89 13.20 -1.32
C ILE A 170 1.40 14.13 -0.22
N ARG A 171 2.31 14.76 0.49
CA ARG A 171 2.04 15.81 1.47
C ARG A 171 3.13 16.86 1.38
N ASP A 172 2.80 18.10 1.68
CA ASP A 172 3.77 19.19 1.78
C ASP A 172 5.00 18.74 2.59
N GLY A 173 6.18 18.90 1.98
CA GLY A 173 7.44 18.45 2.57
C GLY A 173 7.73 19.11 3.91
N ARG A 174 7.34 20.37 4.06
CA ARG A 174 7.49 21.14 5.30
C ARG A 174 6.65 20.51 6.42
N ALA A 175 5.37 20.23 6.13
CA ALA A 175 4.48 19.56 7.07
C ALA A 175 4.93 18.12 7.40
N THR A 176 5.45 17.40 6.41
CA THR A 176 5.95 16.04 6.57
C THR A 176 7.19 16.02 7.47
N VAL A 177 8.19 16.85 7.18
CA VAL A 177 9.43 16.95 7.96
C VAL A 177 9.15 17.44 9.38
N HIS A 178 8.35 18.49 9.55
CA HIS A 178 7.92 18.92 10.87
C HIS A 178 7.29 17.76 11.66
N SER A 179 6.41 16.97 11.03
CA SER A 179 5.79 15.82 11.69
C SER A 179 6.76 14.69 12.02
N ILE A 180 7.81 14.48 11.20
CA ILE A 180 8.89 13.51 11.49
C ILE A 180 9.66 13.95 12.73
N ILE A 181 10.10 15.20 12.76
CA ILE A 181 10.92 15.76 13.86
C ILE A 181 10.11 15.85 15.15
N SER A 182 8.96 16.52 15.13
CA SER A 182 8.15 16.80 16.35
C SER A 182 7.63 15.51 17.00
N ARG A 183 7.48 14.42 16.22
CA ARG A 183 7.04 13.13 16.72
C ARG A 183 8.16 12.12 16.94
N GLN A 184 9.39 12.54 16.77
CA GLN A 184 10.59 11.70 16.96
C GLN A 184 10.46 10.37 16.17
N VAL A 185 10.11 10.48 14.88
CA VAL A 185 9.98 9.31 13.99
C VAL A 185 11.35 8.96 13.43
N THR A 186 11.92 7.87 13.92
CA THR A 186 13.22 7.40 13.45
C THR A 186 13.13 6.79 12.06
N ILE A 187 13.79 7.41 11.10
CA ILE A 187 13.89 6.95 9.72
C ILE A 187 15.38 6.89 9.37
N THR A 188 15.84 5.76 8.84
CA THR A 188 17.25 5.61 8.46
C THR A 188 17.69 6.71 7.48
N GLY A 189 18.71 7.44 7.84
CA GLY A 189 19.28 8.53 7.06
C GLY A 189 18.67 9.90 7.30
N PHE A 190 17.69 10.04 8.23
CA PHE A 190 17.17 11.33 8.69
C PHE A 190 17.80 11.70 10.03
N ASP A 191 18.40 12.88 10.12
CA ASP A 191 18.87 13.47 11.38
C ASP A 191 17.78 14.38 11.95
N LEU A 192 17.12 13.93 13.01
CA LEU A 192 16.00 14.68 13.61
C LEU A 192 16.42 16.01 14.25
N ASN A 193 17.72 16.26 14.42
CA ASN A 193 18.24 17.52 14.92
C ASN A 193 18.61 18.52 13.79
N ASP A 194 18.56 18.06 12.52
CA ASP A 194 18.84 18.89 11.34
C ASP A 194 17.62 18.93 10.40
N PRO A 195 16.74 19.95 10.54
CA PRO A 195 15.59 20.12 9.68
C PRO A 195 15.95 20.29 8.19
N ARG A 196 17.08 20.93 7.87
CA ARG A 196 17.57 21.12 6.49
C ARG A 196 17.90 19.77 5.86
N GLN A 197 18.64 18.93 6.56
CA GLN A 197 18.98 17.57 6.12
C GLN A 197 17.70 16.71 5.97
N CYS A 198 16.75 16.82 6.89
CA CYS A 198 15.47 16.14 6.79
C CYS A 198 14.67 16.57 5.55
N LEU A 199 14.66 17.85 5.18
CA LEU A 199 14.03 18.36 3.96
C LEU A 199 14.71 17.82 2.70
N ASP A 200 16.05 17.80 2.65
CA ASP A 200 16.81 17.20 1.54
C ASP A 200 16.48 15.69 1.38
N LYS A 201 16.45 14.95 2.51
CA LYS A 201 16.08 13.52 2.49
C LYS A 201 14.63 13.30 2.06
N TRP A 202 13.70 14.14 2.51
CA TRP A 202 12.33 14.12 2.03
C TRP A 202 12.28 14.35 0.51
N ASN A 203 12.96 15.41 0.03
CA ASN A 203 13.03 15.76 -1.38
C ASN A 203 13.55 14.59 -2.23
N SER A 204 14.65 13.98 -1.82
CA SER A 204 15.26 12.85 -2.50
C SER A 204 14.33 11.60 -2.49
N ALA A 205 13.68 11.34 -1.36
CA ALA A 205 12.77 10.18 -1.23
C ALA A 205 11.51 10.34 -2.07
N ILE A 206 10.86 11.51 -2.02
CA ILE A 206 9.62 11.74 -2.78
C ILE A 206 9.89 11.80 -4.29
N LYS A 207 11.04 12.34 -4.71
CA LYS A 207 11.46 12.33 -6.12
C LYS A 207 11.48 10.90 -6.67
N ILE A 208 12.17 9.99 -5.97
CA ILE A 208 12.22 8.58 -6.39
C ILE A 208 10.83 7.98 -6.48
N MET A 209 9.97 8.16 -5.47
CA MET A 209 8.63 7.59 -5.45
C MET A 209 7.74 8.17 -6.56
N TYR A 210 7.86 9.46 -6.82
CA TYR A 210 7.12 10.14 -7.87
C TYR A 210 7.52 9.64 -9.26
N GLU A 211 8.82 9.49 -9.53
CA GLU A 211 9.32 8.92 -10.79
C GLU A 211 8.89 7.46 -10.96
N GLN A 212 8.93 6.65 -9.89
CA GLN A 212 8.42 5.28 -9.91
C GLN A 212 6.92 5.22 -10.24
N CYS A 213 6.11 6.11 -9.65
CA CYS A 213 4.68 6.20 -9.93
C CYS A 213 4.43 6.61 -11.40
N LYS A 214 5.19 7.57 -11.91
CA LYS A 214 5.13 7.96 -13.34
C LYS A 214 5.48 6.81 -14.27
N ALA A 215 6.52 6.04 -13.97
CA ALA A 215 6.93 4.87 -14.76
C ALA A 215 5.85 3.77 -14.77
N VAL A 216 5.16 3.54 -13.67
CA VAL A 216 4.00 2.64 -13.59
C VAL A 216 2.83 3.13 -14.46
N GLY A 217 2.64 4.44 -14.57
CA GLY A 217 1.63 5.10 -15.39
C GLY A 217 0.28 5.29 -14.68
N GLN A 218 -0.47 6.29 -15.15
CA GLN A 218 -1.70 6.80 -14.51
C GLN A 218 -2.82 5.76 -14.38
N ARG A 219 -2.86 4.72 -15.21
CA ARG A 219 -3.86 3.65 -15.08
C ARG A 219 -3.69 2.80 -13.85
N ARG A 220 -2.46 2.72 -13.30
CA ARG A 220 -2.13 1.85 -12.18
C ARG A 220 -1.49 2.56 -11.00
N CYS A 221 -1.06 3.82 -11.14
CA CYS A 221 -0.55 4.62 -10.03
C CYS A 221 -1.26 5.97 -9.96
N LEU A 222 -1.92 6.22 -8.83
CA LEU A 222 -2.60 7.45 -8.49
C LEU A 222 -1.81 8.22 -7.44
N THR A 223 -1.54 9.50 -7.69
CA THR A 223 -1.04 10.42 -6.67
C THR A 223 -2.20 10.98 -5.86
N VAL A 224 -2.14 10.86 -4.54
CA VAL A 224 -3.16 11.34 -3.61
C VAL A 224 -2.54 12.41 -2.71
N TYR A 225 -3.06 13.62 -2.81
CA TYR A 225 -2.62 14.74 -1.98
C TYR A 225 -3.31 14.72 -0.63
N TYR A 226 -2.51 14.62 0.44
CA TYR A 226 -3.01 14.56 1.83
C TYR A 226 -3.91 15.74 2.17
N GLU A 227 -3.53 16.93 1.76
CA GLU A 227 -4.27 18.16 2.02
C GLU A 227 -5.66 18.10 1.36
N GLN A 228 -5.73 17.64 0.11
CA GLN A 228 -7.00 17.50 -0.59
C GLN A 228 -7.87 16.38 -0.01
N LEU A 229 -7.25 15.28 0.42
CA LEU A 229 -7.96 14.20 1.12
C LEU A 229 -8.56 14.69 2.44
N VAL A 230 -7.86 15.58 3.15
CA VAL A 230 -8.35 16.19 4.39
C VAL A 230 -9.42 17.23 4.14
N LEU A 231 -9.23 18.11 3.15
CA LEU A 231 -10.18 19.19 2.84
C LEU A 231 -11.49 18.67 2.23
N HIS A 232 -11.41 17.66 1.34
CA HIS A 232 -12.51 17.13 0.56
C HIS A 232 -12.59 15.60 0.65
N PRO A 233 -12.81 15.02 1.84
CA PRO A 233 -12.65 13.57 2.04
C PRO A 233 -13.57 12.72 1.17
N GLU A 234 -14.84 13.10 1.02
CA GLU A 234 -15.79 12.34 0.20
C GLU A 234 -15.40 12.36 -1.28
N GLN A 235 -15.12 13.53 -1.82
CA GLN A 235 -14.73 13.68 -3.23
C GLN A 235 -13.47 12.87 -3.55
N GLN A 236 -12.46 12.97 -2.68
CA GLN A 236 -11.20 12.26 -2.89
C GLN A 236 -11.35 10.74 -2.74
N LEU A 237 -12.14 10.27 -1.77
CA LEU A 237 -12.38 8.84 -1.58
C LEU A 237 -13.20 8.25 -2.72
N ARG A 238 -14.20 8.98 -3.26
CA ARG A 238 -14.92 8.53 -4.47
C ARG A 238 -13.97 8.33 -5.63
N HIS A 239 -13.08 9.29 -5.88
CA HIS A 239 -12.07 9.18 -6.94
C HIS A 239 -11.08 8.03 -6.70
N ILE A 240 -10.64 7.83 -5.45
CA ILE A 240 -9.73 6.72 -5.09
C ILE A 240 -10.42 5.36 -5.27
N LEU A 241 -11.66 5.19 -4.82
CA LEU A 241 -12.39 3.93 -4.97
C LEU A 241 -12.70 3.62 -6.44
N GLU A 242 -13.10 4.63 -7.22
CA GLU A 242 -13.26 4.49 -8.67
C GLU A 242 -11.95 4.04 -9.33
N PHE A 243 -10.82 4.71 -9.03
CA PHE A 243 -9.51 4.29 -9.51
C PHE A 243 -9.17 2.86 -9.11
N LEU A 244 -9.56 2.39 -7.93
CA LEU A 244 -9.30 1.04 -7.44
C LEU A 244 -10.28 -0.01 -8.00
N ASP A 245 -11.29 0.36 -8.80
CA ASP A 245 -12.41 -0.48 -9.23
C ASP A 245 -13.16 -1.10 -8.03
N ILE A 246 -13.46 -0.27 -7.03
CA ILE A 246 -14.19 -0.64 -5.82
C ILE A 246 -15.44 0.23 -5.72
N SER A 247 -16.59 -0.38 -5.46
CA SER A 247 -17.84 0.34 -5.28
C SER A 247 -17.79 1.27 -4.07
N TRP A 248 -18.57 2.36 -4.10
CA TRP A 248 -18.66 3.28 -2.97
C TRP A 248 -19.31 2.61 -1.74
N ASN A 249 -18.75 2.92 -0.57
CA ASN A 249 -19.34 2.58 0.73
C ASN A 249 -19.05 3.71 1.72
N ASP A 250 -20.10 4.24 2.38
CA ASP A 250 -20.00 5.40 3.29
C ASP A 250 -19.11 5.15 4.51
N LEU A 251 -18.86 3.90 4.89
CA LEU A 251 -17.99 3.57 6.02
C LEU A 251 -16.58 4.12 5.87
N VAL A 252 -16.10 4.34 4.64
CA VAL A 252 -14.76 4.93 4.40
C VAL A 252 -14.61 6.35 4.97
N LEU A 253 -15.72 7.07 5.15
CA LEU A 253 -15.76 8.38 5.80
C LEU A 253 -15.79 8.31 7.33
N HIS A 254 -16.01 7.13 7.89
CA HIS A 254 -16.24 6.89 9.31
C HIS A 254 -15.23 5.92 9.93
N HIS A 255 -13.99 5.89 9.40
CA HIS A 255 -12.92 5.04 9.90
C HIS A 255 -12.69 5.18 11.41
N ASP A 256 -12.85 6.40 11.96
CA ASP A 256 -12.72 6.72 13.38
C ASP A 256 -13.67 5.92 14.29
N LYS A 257 -14.86 5.54 13.79
CA LYS A 257 -15.85 4.74 14.52
C LYS A 257 -15.53 3.24 14.55
N LEU A 258 -14.71 2.78 13.60
CA LEU A 258 -14.35 1.36 13.41
C LEU A 258 -13.00 1.02 14.06
N ILE A 259 -12.16 2.03 14.35
CA ILE A 259 -10.87 1.81 15.01
C ILE A 259 -11.05 1.24 16.41
N GLY A 260 -10.31 0.16 16.70
CA GLY A 260 -10.42 -0.58 17.96
C GLY A 260 -11.52 -1.66 17.93
N LYS A 261 -12.27 -1.78 16.81
CA LYS A 261 -13.26 -2.83 16.55
C LYS A 261 -12.81 -3.63 15.32
N ASP A 262 -13.18 -3.13 14.14
CA ASP A 262 -12.91 -3.79 12.86
C ASP A 262 -11.55 -3.37 12.28
N ILE A 263 -11.06 -2.17 12.64
CA ILE A 263 -9.77 -1.66 12.20
C ILE A 263 -8.77 -1.70 13.34
N SER A 264 -7.70 -2.49 13.17
CA SER A 264 -6.58 -2.50 14.10
C SER A 264 -5.55 -1.42 13.70
N LEU A 265 -4.93 -0.81 14.70
CA LEU A 265 -3.83 0.12 14.53
C LEU A 265 -2.59 -0.38 15.27
N SER A 266 -1.42 -0.16 14.68
CA SER A 266 -0.16 -0.52 15.31
C SER A 266 0.09 0.33 16.56
N LYS A 267 0.51 -0.32 17.65
CA LYS A 267 0.92 0.31 18.91
C LYS A 267 2.20 1.14 18.77
N VAL A 268 3.03 0.78 17.81
CA VAL A 268 4.35 1.39 17.60
C VAL A 268 4.35 2.45 16.50
N GLU A 269 3.27 2.58 15.73
CA GLU A 269 3.14 3.63 14.74
C GLU A 269 2.80 4.97 15.40
N ARG A 270 3.65 5.98 15.15
CA ARG A 270 3.49 7.35 15.69
C ARG A 270 2.31 8.13 15.10
N SER A 271 1.42 7.47 14.33
CA SER A 271 0.23 8.06 13.70
C SER A 271 -1.06 7.66 14.39
N THR A 272 -1.03 6.64 15.25
CA THR A 272 -2.21 6.00 15.82
C THR A 272 -3.13 7.01 16.54
N ASP A 273 -2.57 7.86 17.39
CA ASP A 273 -3.31 8.91 18.14
C ASP A 273 -3.99 9.98 17.26
N GLN A 274 -3.56 10.11 16.01
CA GLN A 274 -4.12 11.05 15.04
C GLN A 274 -5.26 10.43 14.24
N VAL A 275 -5.06 9.20 13.80
CA VAL A 275 -5.99 8.49 12.89
C VAL A 275 -7.26 8.02 13.62
N ILE A 276 -7.24 7.89 14.94
CA ILE A 276 -8.44 7.58 15.73
C ILE A 276 -9.48 8.70 15.71
N LYS A 277 -9.12 9.89 15.25
CA LYS A 277 -9.97 11.07 15.16
C LYS A 277 -10.65 11.12 13.80
N PRO A 278 -11.86 11.70 13.69
CA PRO A 278 -12.41 12.03 12.39
C PRO A 278 -11.49 12.99 11.64
N VAL A 279 -11.63 13.04 10.32
CA VAL A 279 -10.84 13.96 9.48
C VAL A 279 -11.01 15.40 9.97
N ASN A 280 -9.87 16.09 10.16
CA ASN A 280 -9.81 17.44 10.73
C ASN A 280 -8.61 18.23 10.19
N LEU A 281 -8.61 19.55 10.38
CA LEU A 281 -7.63 20.48 9.82
C LEU A 281 -6.31 20.59 10.61
N ASP A 282 -6.25 20.07 11.83
CA ASP A 282 -5.18 20.35 12.79
C ASP A 282 -3.76 20.07 12.27
N ALA A 283 -3.62 19.10 11.37
CA ALA A 283 -2.31 18.69 10.88
C ALA A 283 -1.81 19.50 9.66
N LEU A 284 -2.64 20.37 9.07
CA LEU A 284 -2.31 21.08 7.83
C LEU A 284 -1.30 22.20 8.04
N THR A 285 -1.41 22.94 9.12
CA THR A 285 -0.65 24.18 9.34
C THR A 285 0.29 24.17 10.55
N LYS A 286 0.40 23.05 11.28
CA LYS A 286 1.26 22.94 12.49
C LYS A 286 2.73 23.22 12.26
N TRP A 287 3.19 23.13 11.03
CA TRP A 287 4.58 23.39 10.65
C TRP A 287 4.90 24.89 10.46
N VAL A 288 3.89 25.73 10.32
CA VAL A 288 4.06 27.17 10.09
C VAL A 288 4.82 27.80 11.25
N GLY A 289 5.89 28.55 10.94
CA GLY A 289 6.75 29.19 11.94
C GLY A 289 7.71 28.27 12.69
N THR A 290 7.85 27.00 12.26
CA THR A 290 8.76 26.04 12.95
C THR A 290 10.16 25.92 12.34
N PHE A 291 10.35 26.40 11.12
CA PHE A 291 11.67 26.42 10.46
C PHE A 291 12.36 27.76 10.69
N SER A 292 13.67 27.74 10.80
CA SER A 292 14.49 28.94 10.87
C SER A 292 14.43 29.78 9.59
N GLU A 293 14.71 31.05 9.68
CA GLU A 293 14.54 31.99 8.58
C GLU A 293 15.44 31.64 7.37
N ASP A 294 16.66 31.18 7.60
CA ASP A 294 17.58 30.71 6.57
C ASP A 294 17.03 29.52 5.78
N ILE A 295 16.39 28.54 6.47
CA ILE A 295 15.73 27.41 5.82
C ILE A 295 14.53 27.88 5.00
N VAL A 296 13.74 28.83 5.53
CA VAL A 296 12.58 29.36 4.81
C VAL A 296 13.00 30.09 3.54
N GLN A 297 14.06 30.91 3.59
CA GLN A 297 14.57 31.62 2.43
C GLN A 297 15.16 30.70 1.35
N GLU A 298 15.76 29.60 1.74
CA GLU A 298 16.36 28.62 0.83
C GLU A 298 15.43 27.43 0.49
N MET A 299 14.18 27.45 0.92
CA MET A 299 13.26 26.32 0.83
C MET A 299 13.14 25.74 -0.59
N ALA A 300 13.06 26.60 -1.61
CA ALA A 300 12.96 26.18 -3.01
C ALA A 300 14.22 25.43 -3.49
N SER A 301 15.40 25.76 -2.98
CA SER A 301 16.67 25.11 -3.34
C SER A 301 16.91 23.83 -2.55
N ILE A 302 16.51 23.79 -1.28
CA ILE A 302 16.62 22.59 -0.43
C ILE A 302 15.63 21.50 -0.89
N ALA A 303 14.40 21.90 -1.23
CA ALA A 303 13.31 20.99 -1.54
C ALA A 303 12.60 21.32 -2.86
N PRO A 304 13.28 21.27 -4.02
CA PRO A 304 12.70 21.62 -5.32
C PRO A 304 11.47 20.76 -5.70
N MET A 305 11.31 19.57 -5.13
CA MET A 305 10.13 18.75 -5.32
C MET A 305 8.85 19.41 -4.79
N LEU A 306 8.92 20.40 -3.90
CA LEU A 306 7.74 21.19 -3.53
C LEU A 306 7.08 21.79 -4.78
N VAL A 307 7.86 22.51 -5.60
CA VAL A 307 7.37 23.12 -6.83
C VAL A 307 6.84 22.08 -7.82
N VAL A 308 7.57 20.98 -8.01
CA VAL A 308 7.18 19.90 -8.92
C VAL A 308 5.83 19.28 -8.52
N LEU A 309 5.56 19.23 -7.22
CA LEU A 309 4.32 18.68 -6.64
C LEU A 309 3.22 19.74 -6.46
N GLY A 310 3.43 20.98 -6.92
CA GLY A 310 2.42 22.04 -6.88
C GLY A 310 2.34 22.80 -5.55
N TYR A 311 3.31 22.66 -4.67
CA TYR A 311 3.42 23.47 -3.45
C TYR A 311 4.30 24.70 -3.70
N ASP A 312 3.81 25.89 -3.32
CA ASP A 312 4.63 27.10 -3.33
C ASP A 312 5.59 27.09 -2.13
N PRO A 313 6.93 27.00 -2.35
CA PRO A 313 7.89 26.98 -1.28
C PRO A 313 7.94 28.29 -0.46
N ASN A 314 7.47 29.41 -1.05
CA ASN A 314 7.46 30.73 -0.42
C ASN A 314 6.16 31.02 0.35
N ALA A 315 5.10 30.22 0.14
CA ALA A 315 3.83 30.42 0.84
C ALA A 315 3.95 29.98 2.32
N ASN A 316 3.95 30.93 3.23
CA ASN A 316 4.00 30.73 4.67
C ASN A 316 3.13 31.77 5.39
N PRO A 317 1.87 31.46 5.76
CA PRO A 317 1.21 30.17 5.70
C PRO A 317 0.84 29.71 4.28
N PRO A 318 0.71 28.40 4.06
CA PRO A 318 0.29 27.84 2.78
C PRO A 318 -1.21 28.00 2.56
N LYS A 319 -1.64 27.98 1.29
CA LYS A 319 -3.05 27.93 0.89
C LYS A 319 -3.33 26.60 0.19
N TYR A 320 -4.00 25.69 0.88
CA TYR A 320 -4.35 24.38 0.32
C TYR A 320 -5.77 24.29 -0.27
N GLY A 321 -6.61 25.32 -0.03
CA GLY A 321 -8.01 25.39 -0.42
C GLY A 321 -8.94 25.53 0.78
N GLU A 322 -10.24 25.61 0.50
CA GLU A 322 -11.29 25.73 1.52
C GLU A 322 -11.82 24.34 1.87
N PRO A 323 -11.98 24.02 3.15
CA PRO A 323 -12.45 22.71 3.59
C PRO A 323 -13.97 22.54 3.42
N ASP A 324 -14.40 21.31 3.25
CA ASP A 324 -15.82 20.95 3.30
C ASP A 324 -16.41 21.24 4.69
N PRO A 325 -17.70 21.62 4.76
CA PRO A 325 -18.36 21.98 6.04
C PRO A 325 -18.25 20.90 7.12
N ILE A 326 -18.27 19.62 6.73
CA ILE A 326 -18.12 18.50 7.68
C ILE A 326 -16.75 18.49 8.36
N VAL A 327 -15.69 18.88 7.64
CA VAL A 327 -14.32 18.92 8.18
C VAL A 327 -14.16 20.08 9.16
N LEU A 328 -14.79 21.23 8.87
CA LEU A 328 -14.86 22.34 9.82
C LEU A 328 -15.56 21.90 11.11
N LYS A 329 -16.75 21.31 10.99
CA LYS A 329 -17.51 20.79 12.13
C LYS A 329 -16.70 19.80 12.96
N ASN A 330 -16.08 18.81 12.33
CA ASN A 330 -15.23 17.84 13.02
C ASN A 330 -14.08 18.51 13.76
N THR A 331 -13.46 19.53 13.14
CA THR A 331 -12.34 20.26 13.75
C THR A 331 -12.77 21.01 15.00
N ASP A 332 -13.92 21.67 14.96
CA ASP A 332 -14.47 22.41 16.10
C ASP A 332 -14.91 21.45 17.21
N GLU A 333 -15.57 20.34 16.89
CA GLU A 333 -15.94 19.30 17.85
C GLU A 333 -14.70 18.69 18.56
N LEU A 334 -13.61 18.46 17.81
CA LEU A 334 -12.36 17.98 18.39
C LEU A 334 -11.71 18.98 19.34
N ARG A 335 -11.79 20.27 19.03
CA ARG A 335 -11.27 21.34 19.87
C ARG A 335 -12.09 21.51 21.16
N MET A 336 -13.41 21.44 21.05
CA MET A 336 -14.31 21.52 22.21
C MET A 336 -14.15 20.30 23.14
N ASN A 337 -13.96 19.11 22.59
CA ASN A 337 -13.92 17.85 23.34
C ASN A 337 -12.49 17.27 23.45
N LYS A 338 -11.47 18.12 23.48
CA LYS A 338 -10.05 17.72 23.46
C LYS A 338 -9.70 16.64 24.49
N GLY A 339 -10.14 16.82 25.74
CA GLY A 339 -9.84 15.87 26.83
C GLY A 339 -10.44 14.48 26.63
N GLU A 340 -11.63 14.39 26.03
CA GLU A 340 -12.26 13.11 25.70
C GLU A 340 -11.49 12.37 24.61
N TRP A 341 -11.07 13.08 23.57
CA TRP A 341 -10.28 12.50 22.48
C TRP A 341 -8.88 12.06 22.93
N GLU A 342 -8.26 12.79 23.86
CA GLU A 342 -6.99 12.39 24.47
C GLU A 342 -7.15 11.11 25.31
N ARG A 343 -8.25 10.99 26.08
CA ARG A 343 -8.59 9.77 26.83
C ARG A 343 -8.80 8.60 25.88
N ARG A 344 -9.64 8.76 24.83
CA ARG A 344 -9.89 7.72 23.82
C ARG A 344 -8.61 7.29 23.12
N ALA A 345 -7.73 8.24 22.77
CA ALA A 345 -6.43 7.94 22.19
C ALA A 345 -5.60 7.04 23.12
N LYS A 346 -5.57 7.34 24.40
CA LYS A 346 -4.87 6.55 25.40
C LYS A 346 -5.48 5.15 25.54
N GLU A 347 -6.81 5.07 25.66
CA GLU A 347 -7.52 3.79 25.75
C GLU A 347 -7.23 2.87 24.53
N VAL A 348 -7.29 3.39 23.32
CA VAL A 348 -6.98 2.60 22.10
C VAL A 348 -5.53 2.13 22.11
N VAL A 349 -4.59 2.96 22.53
CA VAL A 349 -3.18 2.58 22.66
C VAL A 349 -2.98 1.55 23.78
N ASP A 350 -3.63 1.71 24.94
CA ASP A 350 -3.52 0.83 26.08
C ASP A 350 -4.22 -0.54 25.83
N LEU A 351 -5.43 -0.55 25.26
CA LEU A 351 -6.10 -1.78 24.81
C LEU A 351 -5.23 -2.55 23.83
N ALA A 352 -4.57 -1.83 22.96
CA ALA A 352 -3.57 -2.41 22.09
C ALA A 352 -2.36 -2.96 22.88
N VAL A 353 -1.99 -2.46 24.05
CA VAL A 353 -0.92 -2.99 24.92
C VAL A 353 -1.38 -4.25 25.69
N GLY A 354 -2.64 -4.32 26.08
CA GLY A 354 -3.20 -5.45 26.86
C GLY A 354 -3.66 -6.65 26.02
N ALA A 355 -3.86 -6.49 24.72
CA ALA A 355 -4.19 -7.60 23.85
C ALA A 355 -2.97 -8.52 23.71
N ALA A 356 -3.09 -9.76 24.21
CA ALA A 356 -2.08 -10.79 23.96
C ALA A 356 -1.78 -10.89 22.47
N PRO A 357 -0.52 -11.20 22.06
CA PRO A 357 -0.24 -11.49 20.67
C PRO A 357 -1.24 -12.57 20.21
N ARG A 358 -1.90 -12.34 19.08
CA ARG A 358 -2.82 -13.34 18.51
C ARG A 358 -2.07 -14.67 18.47
N PRO A 359 -2.66 -15.77 18.97
CA PRO A 359 -1.97 -17.05 18.94
C PRO A 359 -1.54 -17.32 17.50
N PRO A 360 -0.34 -17.93 17.30
CA PRO A 360 0.04 -18.41 16.00
C PRO A 360 -1.10 -19.29 15.50
N LEU A 361 -1.54 -19.04 14.29
CA LEU A 361 -2.60 -19.83 13.64
C LEU A 361 -2.19 -21.29 13.77
N ALA A 362 -3.03 -22.09 14.44
CA ALA A 362 -2.82 -23.53 14.53
C ALA A 362 -2.60 -24.06 13.12
N GLY A 363 -1.42 -24.72 12.91
CA GLY A 363 -0.99 -25.29 11.65
C GLY A 363 -1.90 -26.39 11.14
#